data_81aee6e0bb5812fbc2879a7928ed457e
#
_entry.id   81aee6e0bb5812fbc2879a7928ed457e
#
_cell.length_a   1.000
_cell.length_b   1.000
_cell.length_c   1.000
_cell.angle_alpha   90.00
_cell.angle_beta   90.00
_cell.angle_gamma   90.00
#
_symmetry.space_group_name_H-M   'P 1'
#
loop_
_entity.id
_entity.type
_entity.pdbx_description
1 polymer ?
#
loop_
_entity_poly.entity_id
_entity_poly.type
_entity_poly.pdbx_seq_one_letter_code
_entity_poly.pdbx_strand_id
1 'polypeptide(L)'
;DIFVYPDLEPLDGFENRYRYVESLSSYARQFLGRLKKPECDYIKGLPPAIAIEQKVAARNPRSTLGTSTEIYEYLRLLYARIGRTYSPISGQEVRKDTPQDVVDKVLSMTDGTKLMIVAPIIPTEGRTLSQQLDTFLKEGFTRVIASGVTKHIEDLLEDGQDLEADGIFLVVDRLGVSHDKDVVSRITDSVETAMYEGRGACRVVMIPSNLSYDFSSRFEADGITFEEPNDNMFSFNSPAGACPVCEGFGNVIGVDERLVIPNSSLSVYDGCVQCWHGEKMKEWQMAFCRKAKDANFPIFTPYYELTRKQKDMLWHGFPSDTGKNGELKDDAVCLDAFFRMVKENQYKIQYRVMMSRYRGKTVCPECQGTRLKKEATWVKINGLAITDLVEMPVGKLKTWFDNLTLSEHEQKISKRLLTEIRSRLGFLVEVGLGYLTLGRPASTLS
;
A
#
# COMPACT_ATOMS: atom_id res chain seq x y z
N ASP A 1 24.11 -30.27 12.73
CA ASP A 1 24.60 -31.23 13.74
C ASP A 1 23.68 -32.42 13.72
N ILE A 2 24.21 -33.58 13.35
CA ILE A 2 23.49 -34.86 13.40
C ILE A 2 23.62 -35.38 14.82
N PHE A 3 22.54 -35.34 15.60
CA PHE A 3 22.52 -36.02 16.87
C PHE A 3 22.49 -37.54 16.66
N VAL A 4 23.67 -38.17 16.82
CA VAL A 4 23.76 -39.63 16.94
C VAL A 4 23.55 -39.94 18.38
N TYR A 5 22.53 -40.78 18.72
CA TYR A 5 22.34 -41.27 20.08
C TYR A 5 23.63 -42.00 20.54
N PRO A 6 24.13 -41.71 21.74
CA PRO A 6 25.46 -42.18 22.17
C PRO A 6 25.60 -43.67 22.41
N ASP A 7 24.53 -44.46 22.31
CA ASP A 7 24.51 -45.87 22.66
C ASP A 7 24.45 -46.83 21.43
N LEU A 8 24.64 -46.32 20.23
CA LEU A 8 24.67 -47.16 19.03
C LEU A 8 26.12 -47.49 18.63
N GLU A 9 26.40 -48.77 18.42
CA GLU A 9 27.71 -49.23 17.96
C GLU A 9 28.12 -48.59 16.61
N PRO A 10 29.44 -48.45 16.30
CA PRO A 10 29.92 -47.69 15.14
C PRO A 10 29.37 -48.11 13.78
N LEU A 11 28.91 -49.34 13.62
CA LEU A 11 28.31 -49.89 12.39
C LEU A 11 26.89 -49.32 12.14
N ASP A 12 26.09 -49.10 13.16
CA ASP A 12 24.73 -48.58 13.02
C ASP A 12 24.70 -47.12 12.54
N GLY A 13 25.68 -46.34 12.95
CA GLY A 13 25.80 -44.97 12.50
C GLY A 13 26.14 -44.84 10.99
N PHE A 14 26.87 -45.80 10.44
CA PHE A 14 27.27 -45.77 9.03
C PHE A 14 26.09 -46.16 8.09
N GLU A 15 25.34 -47.19 8.43
CA GLU A 15 24.19 -47.63 7.62
C GLU A 15 23.03 -46.63 7.70
N ASN A 16 22.81 -45.99 8.82
CA ASN A 16 21.83 -44.92 8.95
C ASN A 16 22.19 -43.70 8.10
N ARG A 17 23.50 -43.33 8.01
CA ARG A 17 23.96 -42.30 7.09
C ARG A 17 23.71 -42.70 5.63
N TYR A 18 23.99 -43.96 5.29
CA TYR A 18 23.80 -44.47 3.95
C TYR A 18 22.33 -44.38 3.50
N ARG A 19 21.40 -44.86 4.35
CA ARG A 19 19.95 -44.77 4.10
C ARG A 19 19.45 -43.32 4.03
N TYR A 20 19.98 -42.45 4.88
CA TYR A 20 19.65 -41.03 4.84
C TYR A 20 20.09 -40.41 3.50
N VAL A 21 21.31 -40.67 3.03
CA VAL A 21 21.82 -40.16 1.76
C VAL A 21 21.04 -40.74 0.58
N GLU A 22 20.62 -42.03 0.63
CA GLU A 22 19.78 -42.62 -0.39
C GLU A 22 18.35 -42.04 -0.44
N SER A 23 17.83 -41.55 0.68
CA SER A 23 16.52 -40.87 0.74
C SER A 23 16.53 -39.46 0.16
N LEU A 24 17.69 -38.85 -0.02
CA LEU A 24 17.84 -37.51 -0.57
C LEU A 24 17.55 -37.48 -2.09
N SER A 25 17.22 -36.28 -2.59
CA SER A 25 17.03 -36.09 -4.03
C SER A 25 18.28 -36.45 -4.83
N SER A 26 18.12 -36.85 -6.10
CA SER A 26 19.25 -37.17 -7.01
C SER A 26 20.25 -36.03 -7.12
N TYR A 27 19.79 -34.77 -7.04
CA TYR A 27 20.63 -33.57 -7.05
C TYR A 27 21.48 -33.47 -5.79
N ALA A 28 20.90 -33.63 -4.61
CA ALA A 28 21.62 -33.58 -3.33
C ALA A 28 22.67 -34.70 -3.23
N ARG A 29 22.37 -35.90 -3.75
CA ARG A 29 23.31 -37.02 -3.81
C ARG A 29 24.57 -36.78 -4.65
N GLN A 30 24.48 -35.94 -5.70
CA GLN A 30 25.64 -35.58 -6.52
C GLN A 30 26.70 -34.79 -5.75
N PHE A 31 26.28 -33.95 -4.79
CA PHE A 31 27.18 -33.15 -3.97
C PHE A 31 27.80 -33.93 -2.81
N LEU A 32 27.09 -34.89 -2.26
CA LEU A 32 27.55 -35.68 -1.09
C LEU A 32 28.46 -36.85 -1.47
N GLY A 33 28.57 -37.18 -2.76
CA GLY A 33 29.32 -38.33 -3.25
C GLY A 33 28.64 -39.65 -2.93
N ARG A 34 29.11 -40.73 -3.55
CA ARG A 34 28.65 -42.09 -3.28
C ARG A 34 29.36 -42.62 -2.03
N LEU A 35 28.63 -42.82 -0.96
CA LEU A 35 29.13 -43.60 0.17
C LEU A 35 29.30 -45.06 -0.27
N LYS A 36 30.45 -45.64 0.03
CA LYS A 36 30.65 -47.08 -0.20
C LYS A 36 29.77 -47.87 0.78
N LYS A 37 29.12 -48.93 0.29
CA LYS A 37 28.42 -49.85 1.19
C LYS A 37 29.39 -50.54 2.12
N PRO A 38 29.02 -50.74 3.42
CA PRO A 38 29.82 -51.51 4.33
C PRO A 38 29.91 -52.96 3.82
N GLU A 39 31.08 -53.58 3.98
CA GLU A 39 31.29 -55.01 3.68
C GLU A 39 30.74 -55.84 4.83
N CYS A 40 29.48 -56.25 4.70
CA CYS A 40 28.80 -57.09 5.69
C CYS A 40 27.80 -58.01 4.99
N ASP A 41 27.58 -59.22 5.53
CA ASP A 41 26.70 -60.20 4.96
C ASP A 41 25.22 -59.79 5.06
N TYR A 42 24.82 -59.21 6.17
CA TYR A 42 23.49 -58.62 6.37
C TYR A 42 23.45 -57.66 7.55
N ILE A 43 22.47 -56.75 7.54
CA ILE A 43 22.19 -55.83 8.65
C ILE A 43 20.71 -55.97 9.05
N LYS A 44 20.43 -56.27 10.33
CA LYS A 44 19.06 -56.44 10.86
C LYS A 44 18.88 -55.51 12.07
N GLY A 45 17.61 -55.12 12.30
CA GLY A 45 17.24 -54.40 13.55
C GLY A 45 17.57 -52.89 13.55
N LEU A 46 17.89 -52.30 12.38
CA LEU A 46 18.14 -50.87 12.30
C LEU A 46 16.82 -50.08 12.54
N PRO A 47 16.79 -49.19 13.54
CA PRO A 47 15.67 -48.27 13.68
C PRO A 47 15.59 -47.29 12.51
N PRO A 48 14.42 -46.71 12.19
CA PRO A 48 14.32 -45.67 11.19
C PRO A 48 15.14 -44.45 11.57
N ALA A 49 16.02 -43.99 10.67
CA ALA A 49 16.79 -42.78 10.91
C ALA A 49 15.87 -41.56 10.77
N ILE A 50 15.77 -40.74 11.81
CA ILE A 50 15.05 -39.47 11.80
C ILE A 50 16.07 -38.36 11.87
N ALA A 51 16.17 -37.56 10.80
CA ALA A 51 16.96 -36.33 10.81
C ALA A 51 16.03 -35.14 11.04
N ILE A 52 16.25 -34.43 12.12
CA ILE A 52 15.55 -33.16 12.40
C ILE A 52 16.52 -32.03 12.05
N GLU A 53 16.23 -31.33 10.96
CA GLU A 53 16.96 -30.13 10.59
C GLU A 53 16.27 -28.90 11.22
N GLN A 54 17.01 -28.13 11.99
CA GLN A 54 16.61 -26.79 12.32
C GLN A 54 16.79 -25.93 11.08
N LYS A 55 15.70 -25.55 10.40
CA LYS A 55 15.74 -24.55 9.32
C LYS A 55 16.04 -23.18 9.91
N VAL A 56 17.30 -22.81 9.93
CA VAL A 56 17.79 -21.57 10.52
C VAL A 56 17.42 -20.34 9.68
N ALA A 57 17.08 -20.49 8.39
CA ALA A 57 16.65 -19.35 7.58
C ALA A 57 15.67 -19.76 6.47
N ALA A 58 14.56 -19.06 6.38
CA ALA A 58 13.70 -19.15 5.21
C ALA A 58 14.49 -18.62 3.98
N ARG A 59 14.69 -19.48 2.98
CA ARG A 59 15.36 -19.10 1.71
C ARG A 59 14.54 -18.12 0.88
N ASN A 60 13.24 -17.98 1.19
CA ASN A 60 12.37 -17.06 0.47
C ASN A 60 12.56 -15.63 1.03
N PRO A 61 13.10 -14.69 0.23
CA PRO A 61 13.33 -13.30 0.67
C PRO A 61 12.05 -12.51 0.94
N ARG A 62 10.89 -13.01 0.48
CA ARG A 62 9.59 -12.40 0.76
C ARG A 62 8.95 -12.91 2.06
N SER A 63 9.49 -13.98 2.67
CA SER A 63 8.96 -14.52 3.92
C SER A 63 9.16 -13.57 5.09
N THR A 64 8.10 -13.38 5.88
CA THR A 64 8.09 -12.55 7.09
C THR A 64 7.57 -13.35 8.28
N LEU A 65 7.70 -12.81 9.50
CA LEU A 65 7.08 -13.39 10.69
C LEU A 65 5.57 -13.60 10.47
N GLY A 66 4.89 -12.60 9.89
CA GLY A 66 3.45 -12.67 9.62
C GLY A 66 3.06 -13.78 8.66
N THR A 67 3.85 -14.03 7.59
CA THR A 67 3.58 -15.13 6.66
C THR A 67 3.96 -16.49 7.23
N SER A 68 5.04 -16.58 8.02
CA SER A 68 5.48 -17.82 8.66
C SER A 68 4.52 -18.30 9.75
N THR A 69 3.82 -17.37 10.40
CA THR A 69 2.79 -17.65 11.42
C THR A 69 1.37 -17.70 10.85
N GLU A 70 1.21 -17.50 9.55
CA GLU A 70 -0.05 -17.38 8.81
C GLU A 70 -0.94 -16.19 9.27
N ILE A 71 -0.52 -15.39 10.24
CA ILE A 71 -1.29 -14.22 10.72
C ILE A 71 -1.55 -13.25 9.58
N TYR A 72 -0.58 -13.05 8.68
CA TYR A 72 -0.72 -12.15 7.54
C TYR A 72 -1.85 -12.58 6.59
N GLU A 73 -2.03 -13.87 6.36
CA GLU A 73 -3.11 -14.39 5.52
C GLU A 73 -4.49 -14.08 6.11
N TYR A 74 -4.64 -14.21 7.43
CA TYR A 74 -5.88 -13.83 8.10
C TYR A 74 -6.10 -12.32 8.09
N LEU A 75 -5.04 -11.50 8.20
CA LEU A 75 -5.14 -10.04 8.08
C LEU A 75 -5.62 -9.62 6.68
N ARG A 76 -5.07 -10.21 5.63
CA ARG A 76 -5.52 -9.94 4.23
C ARG A 76 -7.01 -10.19 4.08
N LEU A 77 -7.48 -11.38 4.53
CA LEU A 77 -8.89 -11.74 4.47
C LEU A 77 -9.75 -10.80 5.32
N LEU A 78 -9.27 -10.38 6.47
CA LEU A 78 -9.97 -9.44 7.34
C LEU A 78 -10.18 -8.09 6.63
N TYR A 79 -9.10 -7.51 6.06
CA TYR A 79 -9.18 -6.25 5.32
C TYR A 79 -10.03 -6.34 4.06
N ALA A 80 -10.00 -7.47 3.35
CA ALA A 80 -10.87 -7.72 2.20
C ALA A 80 -12.36 -7.82 2.58
N ARG A 81 -12.70 -8.20 3.81
CA ARG A 81 -14.08 -8.44 4.25
C ARG A 81 -14.72 -7.25 4.95
N ILE A 82 -13.97 -6.55 5.79
CA ILE A 82 -14.49 -5.45 6.62
C ILE A 82 -13.66 -4.17 6.51
N GLY A 83 -12.65 -4.13 5.65
CA GLY A 83 -11.86 -2.93 5.40
C GLY A 83 -12.69 -1.87 4.68
N ARG A 84 -12.56 -0.61 5.10
CA ARG A 84 -13.22 0.55 4.50
C ARG A 84 -12.19 1.40 3.78
N THR A 85 -12.50 1.77 2.54
CA THR A 85 -11.63 2.62 1.71
C THR A 85 -11.85 4.09 2.05
N TYR A 86 -10.76 4.83 2.15
CA TYR A 86 -10.78 6.28 2.41
C TYR A 86 -10.04 7.01 1.30
N SER A 87 -10.60 8.13 0.85
CA SER A 87 -9.92 8.98 -0.13
C SER A 87 -8.62 9.54 0.44
N PRO A 88 -7.49 9.48 -0.29
CA PRO A 88 -6.24 10.09 0.14
C PRO A 88 -6.26 11.62 0.08
N ILE A 89 -7.24 12.24 -0.59
CA ILE A 89 -7.38 13.69 -0.74
C ILE A 89 -8.22 14.27 0.39
N SER A 90 -9.48 13.83 0.52
CA SER A 90 -10.42 14.37 1.52
C SER A 90 -10.40 13.63 2.85
N GLY A 91 -9.88 12.39 2.88
CA GLY A 91 -9.96 11.50 4.03
C GLY A 91 -11.37 10.95 4.31
N GLN A 92 -12.34 11.20 3.43
CA GLN A 92 -13.69 10.68 3.56
C GLN A 92 -13.76 9.22 3.16
N GLU A 93 -14.70 8.48 3.77
CA GLU A 93 -14.96 7.10 3.41
C GLU A 93 -15.59 7.03 2.02
N VAL A 94 -15.01 6.19 1.16
CA VAL A 94 -15.53 5.89 -0.18
C VAL A 94 -16.55 4.79 -0.06
N ARG A 95 -17.77 5.06 -0.50
CA ARG A 95 -18.89 4.11 -0.46
C ARG A 95 -19.53 4.02 -1.84
N LYS A 96 -20.18 2.90 -2.08
CA LYS A 96 -21.17 2.76 -3.14
C LYS A 96 -22.53 2.99 -2.51
N ASP A 97 -23.24 3.96 -3.03
CA ASP A 97 -24.61 4.18 -2.62
C ASP A 97 -25.55 3.34 -3.49
N THR A 98 -26.48 2.66 -2.86
CA THR A 98 -27.57 1.99 -3.55
C THR A 98 -28.76 2.94 -3.70
N PRO A 99 -29.70 2.71 -4.66
CA PRO A 99 -30.93 3.47 -4.71
C PRO A 99 -31.66 3.52 -3.35
N GLN A 100 -31.59 2.42 -2.59
CA GLN A 100 -32.20 2.36 -1.26
C GLN A 100 -31.58 3.33 -0.26
N ASP A 101 -30.25 3.49 -0.29
CA ASP A 101 -29.53 4.44 0.60
C ASP A 101 -29.99 5.87 0.34
N VAL A 102 -30.22 6.22 -0.94
CA VAL A 102 -30.76 7.54 -1.32
C VAL A 102 -32.17 7.71 -0.82
N VAL A 103 -33.04 6.70 -1.02
CA VAL A 103 -34.44 6.68 -0.55
C VAL A 103 -34.46 6.83 0.98
N ASP A 104 -33.68 6.05 1.71
CA ASP A 104 -33.61 6.12 3.17
C ASP A 104 -33.16 7.50 3.65
N LYS A 105 -32.17 8.11 2.96
CA LYS A 105 -31.74 9.47 3.24
C LYS A 105 -32.87 10.48 3.02
N VAL A 106 -33.60 10.39 1.91
CA VAL A 106 -34.76 11.25 1.62
C VAL A 106 -35.83 11.08 2.69
N LEU A 107 -36.16 9.86 3.06
CA LEU A 107 -37.18 9.56 4.07
C LEU A 107 -36.73 9.96 5.50
N SER A 108 -35.44 10.11 5.74
CA SER A 108 -34.93 10.65 7.02
C SER A 108 -35.15 12.15 7.19
N MET A 109 -35.56 12.87 6.13
CA MET A 109 -35.90 14.28 6.18
C MET A 109 -37.29 14.51 6.72
N THR A 110 -37.59 15.75 7.17
CA THR A 110 -38.92 16.10 7.70
C THR A 110 -40.00 16.02 6.61
N ASP A 111 -41.14 15.44 6.94
CA ASP A 111 -42.29 15.39 6.06
C ASP A 111 -42.69 16.78 5.53
N GLY A 112 -43.04 16.84 4.24
CA GLY A 112 -43.33 18.10 3.56
C GLY A 112 -42.11 18.86 3.02
N THR A 113 -40.88 18.39 3.31
CA THR A 113 -39.67 18.99 2.73
C THR A 113 -39.74 18.85 1.21
N LYS A 114 -39.62 19.98 0.49
CA LYS A 114 -39.56 19.98 -0.98
C LYS A 114 -38.14 19.73 -1.46
N LEU A 115 -37.98 18.80 -2.39
CA LEU A 115 -36.70 18.47 -2.98
C LEU A 115 -36.78 18.20 -4.48
N MET A 116 -35.65 18.23 -5.12
CA MET A 116 -35.43 17.77 -6.50
C MET A 116 -34.44 16.60 -6.49
N ILE A 117 -34.78 15.57 -7.26
CA ILE A 117 -33.86 14.47 -7.58
C ILE A 117 -33.30 14.77 -8.95
N VAL A 118 -31.96 14.89 -9.03
CA VAL A 118 -31.29 15.34 -10.24
C VAL A 118 -30.11 14.39 -10.59
N ALA A 119 -29.83 14.27 -11.88
CA ALA A 119 -28.73 13.48 -12.40
C ALA A 119 -27.66 14.40 -13.03
N PRO A 120 -26.37 14.20 -12.78
CA PRO A 120 -25.34 14.94 -13.49
C PRO A 120 -25.35 14.58 -14.97
N ILE A 121 -25.25 15.58 -15.86
CA ILE A 121 -25.14 15.35 -17.28
C ILE A 121 -23.67 15.05 -17.61
N ILE A 122 -23.39 13.81 -17.99
CA ILE A 122 -22.04 13.35 -18.34
C ILE A 122 -21.87 13.44 -19.85
N PRO A 123 -20.84 14.16 -20.36
CA PRO A 123 -20.55 14.25 -21.79
C PRO A 123 -20.41 12.85 -22.41
N THR A 124 -21.05 12.66 -23.55
CA THR A 124 -20.90 11.44 -24.35
C THR A 124 -19.97 11.72 -25.54
N GLU A 125 -18.96 10.87 -25.74
CA GLU A 125 -18.06 11.01 -26.89
C GLU A 125 -18.84 11.09 -28.20
N GLY A 126 -18.49 12.09 -29.02
CA GLY A 126 -19.11 12.31 -30.32
C GLY A 126 -20.48 13.00 -30.30
N ARG A 127 -20.99 13.46 -29.15
CA ARG A 127 -22.22 14.24 -29.03
C ARG A 127 -21.96 15.60 -28.38
N THR A 128 -22.58 16.64 -28.92
CA THR A 128 -22.61 17.94 -28.26
C THR A 128 -23.61 17.94 -27.10
N LEU A 129 -23.43 18.86 -26.14
CA LEU A 129 -24.38 19.02 -25.04
C LEU A 129 -25.81 19.30 -25.54
N SER A 130 -25.94 20.15 -26.58
CA SER A 130 -27.26 20.46 -27.21
C SER A 130 -27.93 19.21 -27.76
N GLN A 131 -27.18 18.29 -28.37
CA GLN A 131 -27.73 17.01 -28.85
C GLN A 131 -28.15 16.08 -27.70
N GLN A 132 -27.44 16.11 -26.58
CA GLN A 132 -27.85 15.36 -25.39
C GLN A 132 -29.09 15.95 -24.77
N LEU A 133 -29.19 17.27 -24.65
CA LEU A 133 -30.39 17.97 -24.14
C LEU A 133 -31.61 17.72 -25.01
N ASP A 134 -31.48 17.71 -26.34
CA ASP A 134 -32.55 17.35 -27.28
C ASP A 134 -33.02 15.89 -27.09
N THR A 135 -32.09 14.98 -26.78
CA THR A 135 -32.45 13.59 -26.45
C THR A 135 -33.24 13.52 -25.16
N PHE A 136 -32.80 14.19 -24.09
CA PHE A 136 -33.52 14.23 -22.82
C PHE A 136 -34.96 14.87 -22.97
N LEU A 137 -35.08 15.88 -23.81
CA LEU A 137 -36.38 16.48 -24.10
C LEU A 137 -37.33 15.49 -24.78
N LYS A 138 -36.81 14.67 -25.72
CA LYS A 138 -37.58 13.60 -26.39
C LYS A 138 -37.98 12.46 -25.44
N GLU A 139 -37.16 12.21 -24.40
CA GLU A 139 -37.42 11.23 -23.33
C GLU A 139 -38.41 11.75 -22.27
N GLY A 140 -38.82 13.05 -22.36
CA GLY A 140 -39.83 13.66 -21.51
C GLY A 140 -39.27 14.50 -20.37
N PHE A 141 -37.95 14.69 -20.26
CA PHE A 141 -37.36 15.61 -19.30
C PHE A 141 -37.45 17.05 -19.81
N THR A 142 -37.85 17.98 -18.97
CA THR A 142 -38.11 19.35 -19.39
C THR A 142 -37.21 20.39 -18.75
N ARG A 143 -36.44 20.01 -17.71
CA ARG A 143 -35.70 20.96 -16.88
C ARG A 143 -34.31 20.48 -16.53
N VAL A 144 -33.40 21.44 -16.41
CA VAL A 144 -32.03 21.24 -15.90
C VAL A 144 -31.70 22.29 -14.83
N ILE A 145 -30.73 21.99 -13.99
CA ILE A 145 -30.09 22.98 -13.14
C ILE A 145 -28.75 23.35 -13.81
N ALA A 146 -28.60 24.60 -14.17
CA ALA A 146 -27.37 25.16 -14.72
C ALA A 146 -26.96 26.36 -13.85
N SER A 147 -25.71 26.39 -13.39
CA SER A 147 -25.18 27.44 -12.49
C SER A 147 -26.06 27.67 -11.24
N GLY A 148 -26.65 26.59 -10.68
CA GLY A 148 -27.50 26.67 -9.49
C GLY A 148 -28.94 27.16 -9.74
N VAL A 149 -29.31 27.44 -10.98
CA VAL A 149 -30.65 27.93 -11.37
C VAL A 149 -31.36 26.86 -12.23
N THR A 150 -32.61 26.59 -11.91
CA THR A 150 -33.45 25.70 -12.73
C THR A 150 -33.90 26.43 -14.00
N LYS A 151 -33.59 25.86 -15.17
CA LYS A 151 -33.95 26.37 -16.50
C LYS A 151 -34.74 25.30 -17.29
N HIS A 152 -35.55 25.73 -18.26
CA HIS A 152 -36.12 24.80 -19.21
C HIS A 152 -35.10 24.39 -20.26
N ILE A 153 -35.15 23.14 -20.70
CA ILE A 153 -34.23 22.61 -21.72
C ILE A 153 -34.44 23.37 -23.05
N GLU A 154 -35.71 23.67 -23.39
CA GLU A 154 -36.08 24.42 -24.59
C GLU A 154 -35.42 25.78 -24.63
N ASP A 155 -35.45 26.54 -23.52
CA ASP A 155 -34.81 27.87 -23.43
C ASP A 155 -33.29 27.81 -23.69
N LEU A 156 -32.64 26.76 -23.20
CA LEU A 156 -31.20 26.56 -23.39
C LEU A 156 -30.83 26.16 -24.81
N LEU A 157 -31.70 25.43 -25.49
CA LEU A 157 -31.51 25.05 -26.88
C LEU A 157 -31.71 26.24 -27.85
N GLU A 158 -32.67 27.17 -27.50
CA GLU A 158 -32.92 28.39 -28.27
C GLU A 158 -31.79 29.43 -28.11
N ASP A 159 -31.20 29.57 -26.91
CA ASP A 159 -30.13 30.55 -26.62
C ASP A 159 -28.81 30.24 -27.32
N GLY A 160 -28.62 29.05 -27.87
CA GLY A 160 -27.47 28.67 -28.72
C GLY A 160 -26.09 28.86 -28.06
N GLN A 161 -26.02 29.00 -26.73
CA GLN A 161 -24.76 29.18 -26.01
C GLN A 161 -24.02 27.85 -25.96
N ASP A 162 -22.72 27.88 -26.24
CA ASP A 162 -21.82 26.76 -25.94
C ASP A 162 -21.70 26.61 -24.40
N LEU A 163 -22.60 25.82 -23.83
CA LEU A 163 -22.61 25.48 -22.42
C LEU A 163 -21.60 24.35 -22.22
N GLU A 164 -20.68 24.55 -21.28
CA GLU A 164 -19.89 23.44 -20.78
C GLU A 164 -20.81 22.51 -19.96
N ALA A 165 -20.72 21.20 -20.19
CA ALA A 165 -21.53 20.19 -19.50
C ALA A 165 -21.22 20.12 -18.00
N ASP A 166 -20.08 20.64 -17.59
CA ASP A 166 -19.63 20.60 -16.20
C ASP A 166 -20.54 21.47 -15.31
N GLY A 167 -21.09 20.85 -14.26
CA GLY A 167 -21.99 21.51 -13.33
C GLY A 167 -23.44 21.64 -13.79
N ILE A 168 -23.86 20.96 -14.89
CA ILE A 168 -25.26 20.88 -15.32
C ILE A 168 -25.87 19.57 -14.84
N PHE A 169 -27.07 19.67 -14.25
CA PHE A 169 -27.81 18.53 -13.73
C PHE A 169 -29.20 18.44 -14.39
N LEU A 170 -29.57 17.26 -14.86
CA LEU A 170 -30.89 16.94 -15.35
C LEU A 170 -31.86 16.84 -14.18
N VAL A 171 -32.97 17.54 -14.18
CA VAL A 171 -34.01 17.41 -13.14
C VAL A 171 -34.92 16.24 -13.51
N VAL A 172 -34.82 15.16 -12.75
CA VAL A 172 -35.60 13.95 -12.96
C VAL A 172 -36.98 14.09 -12.33
N ASP A 173 -37.04 14.51 -11.07
CA ASP A 173 -38.31 14.73 -10.39
C ASP A 173 -38.22 15.86 -9.36
N ARG A 174 -39.42 16.43 -9.03
CA ARG A 174 -39.59 17.43 -7.99
C ARG A 174 -40.77 17.04 -7.12
N LEU A 175 -40.50 16.71 -5.87
CA LEU A 175 -41.51 16.16 -4.97
C LEU A 175 -41.35 16.69 -3.53
N GLY A 176 -42.36 16.40 -2.70
CA GLY A 176 -42.31 16.58 -1.26
C GLY A 176 -42.12 15.25 -0.56
N VAL A 177 -41.33 15.24 0.51
CA VAL A 177 -41.11 14.05 1.34
C VAL A 177 -42.40 13.65 2.02
N SER A 178 -42.81 12.39 1.88
CA SER A 178 -43.89 11.75 2.63
C SER A 178 -43.63 10.26 2.77
N HIS A 179 -44.09 9.67 3.86
CA HIS A 179 -43.99 8.23 4.11
C HIS A 179 -45.15 7.42 3.54
N ASP A 180 -46.02 8.05 2.74
CA ASP A 180 -47.08 7.36 2.02
C ASP A 180 -46.49 6.40 0.98
N LYS A 181 -47.06 5.20 0.87
CA LYS A 181 -46.53 4.14 -0.02
C LYS A 181 -46.36 4.59 -1.47
N ASP A 182 -47.30 5.36 -1.98
CA ASP A 182 -47.27 5.84 -3.37
C ASP A 182 -46.16 6.87 -3.58
N VAL A 183 -45.89 7.73 -2.59
CA VAL A 183 -44.80 8.70 -2.62
C VAL A 183 -43.46 8.00 -2.49
N VAL A 184 -43.34 7.02 -1.61
CA VAL A 184 -42.10 6.22 -1.47
C VAL A 184 -41.78 5.48 -2.77
N SER A 185 -42.78 4.85 -3.42
CA SER A 185 -42.56 4.20 -4.72
C SER A 185 -42.08 5.20 -5.77
N ARG A 186 -42.72 6.39 -5.85
CA ARG A 186 -42.32 7.45 -6.76
C ARG A 186 -40.89 7.95 -6.49
N ILE A 187 -40.50 8.11 -5.22
CA ILE A 187 -39.11 8.48 -4.84
C ILE A 187 -38.13 7.41 -5.37
N THR A 188 -38.46 6.13 -5.16
CA THR A 188 -37.63 5.02 -5.60
C THR A 188 -37.43 5.03 -7.12
N ASP A 189 -38.52 5.12 -7.88
CA ASP A 189 -38.50 5.17 -9.34
C ASP A 189 -37.68 6.38 -9.85
N SER A 190 -37.86 7.55 -9.21
CA SER A 190 -37.12 8.77 -9.56
C SER A 190 -35.65 8.66 -9.25
N VAL A 191 -35.27 8.03 -8.15
CA VAL A 191 -33.85 7.78 -7.77
C VAL A 191 -33.21 6.79 -8.74
N GLU A 192 -33.91 5.69 -9.09
CA GLU A 192 -33.39 4.71 -10.06
C GLU A 192 -33.20 5.37 -11.42
N THR A 193 -34.14 6.18 -11.88
CA THR A 193 -34.02 6.95 -13.11
C THR A 193 -32.86 7.93 -13.05
N ALA A 194 -32.70 8.67 -11.96
CA ALA A 194 -31.61 9.62 -11.82
C ALA A 194 -30.22 8.92 -11.80
N MET A 195 -30.10 7.78 -11.14
CA MET A 195 -28.87 6.98 -11.16
C MET A 195 -28.60 6.39 -12.54
N TYR A 196 -29.64 6.01 -13.29
CA TYR A 196 -29.46 5.51 -14.65
C TYR A 196 -28.95 6.61 -15.58
N GLU A 197 -29.62 7.77 -15.63
CA GLU A 197 -29.22 8.91 -16.48
C GLU A 197 -27.88 9.51 -16.08
N GLY A 198 -27.59 9.58 -14.77
CA GLY A 198 -26.31 10.04 -14.21
C GLY A 198 -25.20 8.98 -14.24
N ARG A 199 -25.41 7.84 -14.95
CA ARG A 199 -24.43 6.74 -15.04
C ARG A 199 -23.92 6.30 -13.66
N GLY A 200 -24.84 6.14 -12.72
CA GLY A 200 -24.56 5.72 -11.36
C GLY A 200 -24.47 6.86 -10.33
N ALA A 201 -24.53 8.11 -10.75
CA ALA A 201 -24.51 9.26 -9.85
C ALA A 201 -25.86 9.95 -9.81
N CYS A 202 -26.30 10.38 -8.63
CA CYS A 202 -27.46 11.25 -8.47
C CYS A 202 -27.22 12.27 -7.36
N ARG A 203 -28.01 13.35 -7.38
CA ARG A 203 -27.96 14.39 -6.35
C ARG A 203 -29.38 14.71 -5.90
N VAL A 204 -29.56 14.84 -4.59
CA VAL A 204 -30.81 15.31 -3.98
C VAL A 204 -30.59 16.76 -3.55
N VAL A 205 -31.40 17.69 -4.06
CA VAL A 205 -31.31 19.13 -3.78
C VAL A 205 -32.55 19.57 -3.01
N MET A 206 -32.41 20.14 -1.84
CA MET A 206 -33.49 20.67 -1.01
C MET A 206 -33.91 22.06 -1.47
N ILE A 207 -35.22 22.33 -1.49
CA ILE A 207 -35.81 23.62 -1.87
C ILE A 207 -36.41 24.26 -0.59
N PRO A 208 -36.14 25.53 -0.30
CA PRO A 208 -35.40 26.55 -1.04
C PRO A 208 -33.91 26.66 -0.62
N SER A 209 -33.45 25.83 0.31
CA SER A 209 -32.11 25.97 0.93
C SER A 209 -30.94 25.70 -0.03
N ASN A 210 -31.17 25.07 -1.17
CA ASN A 210 -30.15 24.57 -2.11
C ASN A 210 -29.10 23.63 -1.46
N LEU A 211 -29.39 23.10 -0.26
CA LEU A 211 -28.56 22.08 0.33
C LEU A 211 -28.63 20.82 -0.49
N SER A 212 -27.49 20.27 -0.89
CA SER A 212 -27.42 19.10 -1.75
C SER A 212 -26.70 17.94 -1.08
N TYR A 213 -27.13 16.73 -1.44
CA TYR A 213 -26.51 15.46 -1.06
C TYR A 213 -26.16 14.71 -2.33
N ASP A 214 -24.89 14.37 -2.49
CA ASP A 214 -24.39 13.60 -3.63
C ASP A 214 -24.34 12.12 -3.28
N PHE A 215 -24.74 11.28 -4.25
CA PHE A 215 -24.74 9.83 -4.15
C PHE A 215 -24.13 9.23 -5.41
N SER A 216 -23.36 8.16 -5.26
CA SER A 216 -22.77 7.47 -6.39
C SER A 216 -22.78 5.96 -6.17
N SER A 217 -23.27 5.21 -7.14
CA SER A 217 -23.12 3.75 -7.18
C SER A 217 -21.72 3.31 -7.63
N ARG A 218 -20.87 4.26 -8.03
CA ARG A 218 -19.48 4.00 -8.37
C ARG A 218 -18.62 4.10 -7.13
N PHE A 219 -17.61 3.27 -7.09
CA PHE A 219 -16.62 3.33 -6.01
C PHE A 219 -15.58 4.41 -6.32
N GLU A 220 -16.01 5.68 -6.21
CA GLU A 220 -15.22 6.86 -6.58
C GLU A 220 -15.43 7.99 -5.55
N ALA A 221 -14.38 8.79 -5.34
CA ALA A 221 -14.40 10.01 -4.54
C ALA A 221 -13.27 10.94 -5.01
N ASP A 222 -13.49 12.27 -4.91
CA ASP A 222 -12.48 13.29 -5.26
C ASP A 222 -11.88 13.13 -6.67
N GLY A 223 -12.64 12.60 -7.63
CA GLY A 223 -12.20 12.35 -9.01
C GLY A 223 -11.32 11.11 -9.17
N ILE A 224 -11.14 10.29 -8.12
CA ILE A 224 -10.39 9.04 -8.15
C ILE A 224 -11.38 7.87 -8.15
N THR A 225 -11.21 6.93 -9.10
CA THR A 225 -11.90 5.64 -9.08
C THR A 225 -11.09 4.65 -8.26
N PHE A 226 -11.72 4.05 -7.26
CA PHE A 226 -11.09 3.10 -6.36
C PHE A 226 -11.42 1.66 -6.75
N GLU A 227 -10.50 0.75 -6.43
CA GLU A 227 -10.77 -0.69 -6.50
C GLU A 227 -11.41 -1.15 -5.18
N GLU A 228 -12.44 -2.00 -5.27
CA GLU A 228 -13.01 -2.60 -4.07
C GLU A 228 -12.00 -3.49 -3.36
N PRO A 229 -11.94 -3.41 -2.01
CA PRO A 229 -11.02 -4.24 -1.26
C PRO A 229 -11.21 -5.73 -1.54
N ASN A 230 -10.15 -6.37 -1.99
CA ASN A 230 -10.08 -7.82 -2.23
C ASN A 230 -8.80 -8.39 -1.64
N ASP A 231 -8.72 -9.70 -1.47
CA ASP A 231 -7.58 -10.35 -0.82
C ASP A 231 -6.27 -10.22 -1.60
N ASN A 232 -6.32 -10.08 -2.94
CA ASN A 232 -5.14 -9.90 -3.78
C ASN A 232 -4.53 -8.50 -3.63
N MET A 233 -5.35 -7.47 -3.35
CA MET A 233 -4.89 -6.10 -3.08
C MET A 233 -3.90 -6.05 -1.89
N PHE A 234 -4.08 -6.91 -0.90
CA PHE A 234 -3.23 -6.99 0.28
C PHE A 234 -2.15 -8.07 0.19
N SER A 235 -1.96 -8.69 -0.97
CA SER A 235 -0.94 -9.71 -1.18
C SER A 235 0.29 -9.12 -1.87
N PHE A 236 1.40 -9.01 -1.15
CA PHE A 236 2.68 -8.62 -1.77
C PHE A 236 3.30 -9.73 -2.64
N ASN A 237 2.69 -10.92 -2.70
CA ASN A 237 3.06 -12.00 -3.63
C ASN A 237 2.23 -11.96 -4.92
N SER A 238 1.15 -11.17 -4.96
CA SER A 238 0.32 -10.95 -6.15
C SER A 238 0.72 -9.65 -6.85
N PRO A 239 0.79 -9.63 -8.19
CA PRO A 239 0.99 -8.39 -8.96
C PRO A 239 -0.07 -7.32 -8.69
N ALA A 240 -1.28 -7.74 -8.28
CA ALA A 240 -2.38 -6.82 -7.93
C ALA A 240 -2.06 -5.99 -6.68
N GLY A 241 -1.40 -6.58 -5.67
CA GLY A 241 -1.11 -5.92 -4.39
C GLY A 241 0.36 -5.52 -4.19
N ALA A 242 1.29 -6.14 -4.93
CA ALA A 242 2.71 -5.86 -4.78
C ALA A 242 3.08 -4.43 -5.22
N CYS A 243 3.96 -3.77 -4.47
CA CYS A 243 4.54 -2.51 -4.88
C CYS A 243 5.24 -2.65 -6.24
N PRO A 244 4.94 -1.80 -7.24
CA PRO A 244 5.48 -1.94 -8.60
C PRO A 244 6.99 -1.71 -8.69
N VAL A 245 7.59 -0.97 -7.73
CA VAL A 245 9.02 -0.66 -7.73
C VAL A 245 9.86 -1.80 -7.16
N CYS A 246 9.42 -2.43 -6.07
CA CYS A 246 10.16 -3.51 -5.43
C CYS A 246 9.53 -4.90 -5.62
N GLU A 247 8.43 -5.00 -6.37
CA GLU A 247 7.74 -6.27 -6.66
C GLU A 247 7.44 -7.11 -5.41
N GLY A 248 7.10 -6.45 -4.29
CA GLY A 248 6.79 -7.11 -3.02
C GLY A 248 7.99 -7.51 -2.16
N PHE A 249 9.22 -7.16 -2.56
CA PHE A 249 10.41 -7.44 -1.73
C PHE A 249 10.57 -6.46 -0.56
N GLY A 250 10.02 -5.25 -0.64
CA GLY A 250 10.20 -4.18 0.35
C GLY A 250 11.54 -3.47 0.27
N ASN A 251 12.49 -4.02 -0.50
CA ASN A 251 13.83 -3.50 -0.70
C ASN A 251 14.17 -3.44 -2.18
N VAL A 252 15.03 -2.50 -2.53
CA VAL A 252 15.60 -2.34 -3.88
C VAL A 252 17.12 -2.33 -3.79
N ILE A 253 17.78 -2.59 -4.91
CA ILE A 253 19.24 -2.40 -4.98
C ILE A 253 19.47 -0.92 -5.25
N GLY A 254 19.94 -0.23 -4.24
CA GLY A 254 20.23 1.21 -4.27
C GLY A 254 21.56 1.54 -3.62
N VAL A 255 21.78 2.82 -3.37
CA VAL A 255 22.94 3.30 -2.60
C VAL A 255 22.67 3.06 -1.12
N ASP A 256 23.49 2.25 -0.47
CA ASP A 256 23.32 1.91 0.95
C ASP A 256 24.00 2.97 1.83
N GLU A 257 23.20 3.65 2.66
CA GLU A 257 23.69 4.67 3.60
C GLU A 257 24.82 4.16 4.48
N ARG A 258 24.77 2.90 4.94
CA ARG A 258 25.79 2.28 5.80
C ARG A 258 27.12 2.06 5.09
N LEU A 259 27.10 1.90 3.77
CA LEU A 259 28.30 1.79 2.96
C LEU A 259 28.87 3.17 2.62
N VAL A 260 28.02 4.18 2.48
CA VAL A 260 28.42 5.57 2.21
C VAL A 260 28.95 6.22 3.48
N ILE A 261 28.32 5.96 4.63
CA ILE A 261 28.67 6.51 5.95
C ILE A 261 28.91 5.36 6.93
N PRO A 262 30.05 4.65 6.82
CA PRO A 262 30.34 3.49 7.65
C PRO A 262 30.62 3.86 9.12
N ASN A 263 31.07 5.08 9.38
CA ASN A 263 31.29 5.60 10.73
C ASN A 263 30.48 6.88 10.94
N SER A 264 29.34 6.74 11.59
CA SER A 264 28.44 7.85 11.91
C SER A 264 28.95 8.78 13.02
N SER A 265 30.02 8.40 13.74
CA SER A 265 30.64 9.25 14.76
C SER A 265 31.50 10.37 14.17
N LEU A 266 31.83 10.28 12.88
CA LEU A 266 32.58 11.32 12.17
C LEU A 266 31.57 12.39 11.67
N SER A 267 32.06 13.64 11.59
CA SER A 267 31.36 14.73 10.94
C SER A 267 31.63 14.75 9.43
N VAL A 268 30.88 15.56 8.68
CA VAL A 268 31.14 15.74 7.23
C VAL A 268 32.53 16.32 7.01
N TYR A 269 32.96 17.23 7.88
CA TYR A 269 34.32 17.82 7.82
C TYR A 269 35.41 16.76 8.08
N ASP A 270 35.21 15.85 9.05
CA ASP A 270 36.13 14.79 9.39
C ASP A 270 36.09 13.60 8.39
N GLY A 271 35.23 13.67 7.37
CA GLY A 271 35.15 12.68 6.30
C GLY A 271 34.24 11.51 6.61
N CYS A 272 33.06 11.71 7.22
CA CYS A 272 32.09 10.64 7.40
C CYS A 272 31.61 10.03 6.08
N VAL A 273 31.66 10.79 4.97
CA VAL A 273 31.23 10.36 3.64
C VAL A 273 32.35 9.64 2.91
N GLN A 274 32.32 8.31 2.96
CA GLN A 274 33.39 7.46 2.41
C GLN A 274 33.59 7.61 0.90
N CYS A 275 32.54 7.88 0.13
CA CYS A 275 32.65 8.03 -1.33
C CYS A 275 33.32 9.33 -1.77
N TRP A 276 33.48 10.30 -0.88
CA TRP A 276 34.20 11.54 -1.13
C TRP A 276 35.69 11.46 -0.75
N HIS A 277 36.18 10.29 -0.30
CA HIS A 277 37.59 10.09 -0.02
C HIS A 277 38.42 9.91 -1.31
N GLY A 278 39.70 10.31 -1.26
CA GLY A 278 40.62 10.29 -2.40
C GLY A 278 40.77 11.67 -3.06
N GLU A 279 41.89 11.89 -3.72
CA GLU A 279 42.30 13.21 -4.21
C GLU A 279 41.26 13.90 -5.08
N LYS A 280 40.67 13.16 -6.05
CA LYS A 280 39.65 13.71 -6.97
C LYS A 280 38.27 13.88 -6.32
N MET A 281 37.92 13.00 -5.40
CA MET A 281 36.56 13.01 -4.82
C MET A 281 36.46 13.94 -3.61
N LYS A 282 37.58 14.32 -3.02
CA LYS A 282 37.66 15.29 -1.93
C LYS A 282 37.14 16.69 -2.33
N GLU A 283 37.15 17.00 -3.61
CA GLU A 283 36.58 18.22 -4.14
C GLU A 283 35.08 18.34 -3.82
N TRP A 284 34.35 17.21 -3.83
CA TRP A 284 32.93 17.17 -3.44
C TRP A 284 32.73 17.55 -1.98
N GLN A 285 33.56 17.00 -1.08
CA GLN A 285 33.51 17.36 0.34
C GLN A 285 33.79 18.85 0.55
N MET A 286 34.84 19.39 -0.10
CA MET A 286 35.16 20.81 -0.01
C MET A 286 34.09 21.71 -0.59
N ALA A 287 33.48 21.32 -1.73
CA ALA A 287 32.38 22.05 -2.34
C ALA A 287 31.13 22.03 -1.45
N PHE A 288 30.81 20.88 -0.86
CA PHE A 288 29.72 20.77 0.11
C PHE A 288 29.97 21.67 1.32
N CYS A 289 31.14 21.60 1.94
CA CYS A 289 31.48 22.42 3.11
C CYS A 289 31.42 23.92 2.82
N ARG A 290 31.77 24.36 1.62
CA ARG A 290 31.62 25.78 1.20
C ARG A 290 30.15 26.18 1.14
N LYS A 291 29.31 25.37 0.46
CA LYS A 291 27.88 25.61 0.31
C LYS A 291 27.10 25.52 1.64
N ALA A 292 27.55 24.62 2.51
CA ALA A 292 27.01 24.38 3.84
C ALA A 292 27.04 25.63 4.74
N LYS A 293 28.04 26.50 4.55
CA LYS A 293 28.18 27.73 5.31
C LYS A 293 26.99 28.69 5.07
N ASP A 294 26.55 28.81 3.83
CA ASP A 294 25.43 29.69 3.46
C ASP A 294 24.08 29.15 3.91
N ALA A 295 24.00 27.83 4.11
CA ALA A 295 22.78 27.13 4.54
C ALA A 295 22.72 26.85 6.07
N ASN A 296 23.69 27.36 6.84
CA ASN A 296 23.84 27.07 8.29
C ASN A 296 23.85 25.55 8.60
N PHE A 297 24.47 24.75 7.74
CA PHE A 297 24.61 23.31 7.99
C PHE A 297 25.81 23.06 8.93
N PRO A 298 25.65 22.25 10.01
CA PRO A 298 26.69 22.01 11.00
C PRO A 298 27.72 20.97 10.55
N ILE A 299 28.71 21.38 9.76
CA ILE A 299 29.72 20.48 9.15
C ILE A 299 30.60 19.74 10.17
N PHE A 300 30.71 20.21 11.40
CA PHE A 300 31.50 19.60 12.46
C PHE A 300 30.71 18.68 13.40
N THR A 301 29.38 18.61 13.22
CA THR A 301 28.55 17.73 14.03
C THR A 301 28.62 16.30 13.55
N PRO A 302 28.80 15.29 14.44
CA PRO A 302 28.76 13.88 14.07
C PRO A 302 27.47 13.52 13.32
N TYR A 303 27.59 12.62 12.32
CA TYR A 303 26.44 12.27 11.46
C TYR A 303 25.25 11.73 12.25
N TYR A 304 25.46 10.95 13.30
CA TYR A 304 24.37 10.40 14.12
C TYR A 304 23.58 11.48 14.87
N GLU A 305 24.19 12.64 15.17
CA GLU A 305 23.53 13.77 15.85
C GLU A 305 22.77 14.71 14.89
N LEU A 306 23.01 14.59 13.58
CA LEU A 306 22.32 15.40 12.60
C LEU A 306 20.81 15.15 12.62
N THR A 307 20.02 16.22 12.59
CA THR A 307 18.58 16.15 12.43
C THR A 307 18.20 15.57 11.07
N ARG A 308 16.98 15.04 10.93
CA ARG A 308 16.47 14.50 9.67
C ARG A 308 16.60 15.51 8.52
N LYS A 309 16.24 16.76 8.74
CA LYS A 309 16.37 17.84 7.73
C LYS A 309 17.83 18.05 7.29
N GLN A 310 18.77 17.97 8.21
CA GLN A 310 20.19 18.10 7.90
C GLN A 310 20.72 16.88 7.13
N LYS A 311 20.29 15.68 7.50
CA LYS A 311 20.58 14.47 6.70
C LYS A 311 19.99 14.59 5.28
N ASP A 312 18.77 15.05 5.16
CA ASP A 312 18.13 15.29 3.87
C ASP A 312 18.92 16.29 3.01
N MET A 313 19.46 17.37 3.61
CA MET A 313 20.33 18.32 2.89
C MET A 313 21.62 17.66 2.38
N LEU A 314 22.25 16.76 3.16
CA LEU A 314 23.45 16.05 2.73
C LEU A 314 23.14 15.05 1.60
N TRP A 315 22.01 14.38 1.68
CA TRP A 315 21.59 13.37 0.69
C TRP A 315 20.99 13.98 -0.56
N HIS A 316 20.03 14.87 -0.43
CA HIS A 316 19.17 15.35 -1.51
C HIS A 316 19.47 16.80 -1.95
N GLY A 317 20.40 17.48 -1.26
CA GLY A 317 20.81 18.84 -1.57
C GLY A 317 20.14 19.91 -0.72
N PHE A 318 20.73 21.11 -0.78
CA PHE A 318 20.18 22.28 -0.10
C PHE A 318 18.92 22.77 -0.81
N PRO A 319 18.03 23.53 -0.14
CA PRO A 319 16.86 24.12 -0.80
C PRO A 319 17.18 24.98 -2.02
N SER A 320 18.39 25.58 -2.04
CA SER A 320 18.92 26.33 -3.19
C SER A 320 19.27 25.46 -4.39
N ASP A 321 19.51 24.17 -4.17
CA ASP A 321 19.93 23.20 -5.18
C ASP A 321 18.76 22.56 -5.93
N THR A 322 17.52 22.82 -5.46
CA THR A 322 16.30 22.28 -6.06
C THR A 322 15.65 23.31 -6.97
N GLY A 323 15.28 22.91 -8.18
CA GLY A 323 14.51 23.74 -9.12
C GLY A 323 13.03 23.80 -8.73
N LYS A 324 12.26 24.64 -9.45
CA LYS A 324 10.79 24.81 -9.22
C LYS A 324 10.00 23.49 -9.34
N ASN A 325 10.53 22.52 -10.09
CA ASN A 325 9.90 21.21 -10.32
C ASN A 325 10.40 20.12 -9.33
N GLY A 326 11.18 20.46 -8.29
CA GLY A 326 11.75 19.49 -7.36
C GLY A 326 12.97 18.74 -7.87
N GLU A 327 13.46 19.02 -9.08
CA GLU A 327 14.65 18.39 -9.64
C GLU A 327 15.93 19.07 -9.15
N LEU A 328 16.99 18.26 -8.94
CA LEU A 328 18.30 18.77 -8.56
C LEU A 328 18.94 19.52 -9.74
N LYS A 329 19.44 20.72 -9.47
CA LYS A 329 20.23 21.51 -10.43
C LYS A 329 21.55 20.80 -10.78
N ASP A 330 22.15 21.18 -11.91
CA ASP A 330 23.41 20.59 -12.36
C ASP A 330 24.61 20.97 -11.46
N ASP A 331 24.52 22.11 -10.78
CA ASP A 331 25.51 22.61 -9.82
C ASP A 331 25.25 22.17 -8.38
N ALA A 332 24.28 21.27 -8.16
CA ALA A 332 23.99 20.73 -6.84
C ALA A 332 25.16 19.92 -6.28
N VAL A 333 25.44 20.12 -5.01
CA VAL A 333 26.53 19.41 -4.30
C VAL A 333 25.92 18.64 -3.14
N CYS A 334 25.56 17.39 -3.40
CA CYS A 334 24.99 16.46 -2.43
C CYS A 334 25.30 15.02 -2.84
N LEU A 335 24.90 14.05 -2.03
CA LEU A 335 25.14 12.64 -2.34
C LEU A 335 24.40 12.17 -3.58
N ASP A 336 23.15 12.57 -3.78
CA ASP A 336 22.38 12.21 -4.98
C ASP A 336 23.02 12.77 -6.26
N ALA A 337 23.49 14.02 -6.25
CA ALA A 337 24.21 14.61 -7.36
C ALA A 337 25.54 13.88 -7.65
N PHE A 338 26.26 13.48 -6.59
CA PHE A 338 27.47 12.67 -6.70
C PHE A 338 27.18 11.32 -7.36
N PHE A 339 26.18 10.58 -6.89
CA PHE A 339 25.83 9.28 -7.46
C PHE A 339 25.22 9.38 -8.85
N ARG A 340 24.52 10.49 -9.19
CA ARG A 340 24.10 10.82 -10.55
C ARG A 340 25.31 10.93 -11.47
N MET A 341 26.32 11.72 -11.10
CA MET A 341 27.58 11.84 -11.84
C MET A 341 28.30 10.48 -12.00
N VAL A 342 28.36 9.67 -10.94
CA VAL A 342 28.94 8.32 -10.99
C VAL A 342 28.17 7.44 -11.96
N LYS A 343 26.84 7.51 -11.99
CA LYS A 343 25.96 6.76 -12.87
C LYS A 343 26.15 7.15 -14.35
N GLU A 344 26.24 8.44 -14.65
CA GLU A 344 26.47 8.95 -16.00
C GLU A 344 27.83 8.55 -16.55
N ASN A 345 28.84 8.40 -15.68
CA ASN A 345 30.20 8.01 -16.07
C ASN A 345 30.49 6.50 -15.98
N GLN A 346 29.45 5.63 -15.88
CA GLN A 346 29.63 4.18 -15.75
C GLN A 346 30.29 3.50 -16.98
N TYR A 347 30.43 4.19 -18.11
CA TYR A 347 31.22 3.71 -19.24
C TYR A 347 32.70 3.52 -18.88
N LYS A 348 33.22 4.21 -17.84
CA LYS A 348 34.57 4.02 -17.29
C LYS A 348 34.54 2.97 -16.16
N ILE A 349 35.46 2.01 -16.20
CA ILE A 349 35.56 0.91 -15.24
C ILE A 349 35.59 1.39 -13.78
N GLN A 350 36.32 2.46 -13.49
CA GLN A 350 36.47 3.03 -12.15
C GLN A 350 35.12 3.44 -11.52
N TYR A 351 34.22 4.04 -12.29
CA TYR A 351 32.92 4.46 -11.79
C TYR A 351 31.95 3.27 -11.64
N ARG A 352 32.09 2.21 -12.46
CA ARG A 352 31.36 0.95 -12.26
C ARG A 352 31.74 0.28 -10.95
N VAL A 353 33.04 0.19 -10.67
CA VAL A 353 33.56 -0.36 -9.42
C VAL A 353 33.12 0.49 -8.23
N MET A 354 33.18 1.83 -8.35
CA MET A 354 32.70 2.74 -7.31
C MET A 354 31.22 2.52 -7.02
N MET A 355 30.37 2.50 -8.05
CA MET A 355 28.92 2.25 -7.87
C MET A 355 28.66 0.90 -7.22
N SER A 356 29.36 -0.16 -7.64
CA SER A 356 29.22 -1.50 -7.07
C SER A 356 29.59 -1.55 -5.58
N ARG A 357 30.57 -0.76 -5.15
CA ARG A 357 31.04 -0.71 -3.74
C ARG A 357 29.99 -0.14 -2.79
N TYR A 358 29.17 0.81 -3.27
CA TYR A 358 28.16 1.50 -2.47
C TYR A 358 26.74 0.97 -2.72
N ARG A 359 26.57 -0.05 -3.57
CA ARG A 359 25.28 -0.70 -3.78
C ARG A 359 25.00 -1.72 -2.68
N GLY A 360 23.80 -1.62 -2.13
CA GLY A 360 23.26 -2.54 -1.14
C GLY A 360 21.76 -2.70 -1.27
N LYS A 361 21.19 -3.49 -0.36
CA LYS A 361 19.74 -3.57 -0.21
C LYS A 361 19.27 -2.37 0.61
N THR A 362 18.55 -1.48 -0.03
CA THR A 362 17.95 -0.31 0.61
C THR A 362 16.44 -0.46 0.68
N VAL A 363 15.82 0.20 1.64
CA VAL A 363 14.36 0.24 1.75
C VAL A 363 13.78 0.83 0.46
N CYS A 364 12.73 0.23 -0.08
CA CYS A 364 12.08 0.72 -1.29
C CYS A 364 11.55 2.15 -1.06
N PRO A 365 11.90 3.13 -1.90
CA PRO A 365 11.47 4.51 -1.72
C PRO A 365 9.95 4.69 -1.92
N GLU A 366 9.32 3.85 -2.72
CA GLU A 366 7.88 3.94 -3.01
C GLU A 366 7.03 3.41 -1.84
N CYS A 367 7.25 2.16 -1.44
CA CYS A 367 6.44 1.53 -0.40
C CYS A 367 7.03 1.66 1.01
N GLN A 368 8.17 2.29 1.19
CA GLN A 368 8.85 2.46 2.48
C GLN A 368 9.00 1.15 3.29
N GLY A 369 9.20 0.02 2.56
CA GLY A 369 9.34 -1.31 3.16
C GLY A 369 8.04 -2.09 3.36
N THR A 370 6.87 -1.49 3.18
CA THR A 370 5.56 -2.15 3.40
C THR A 370 5.24 -3.22 2.36
N ARG A 371 5.94 -3.24 1.21
CA ARG A 371 5.83 -4.22 0.11
C ARG A 371 4.56 -4.11 -0.72
N LEU A 372 3.57 -3.36 -0.28
CA LEU A 372 2.27 -3.20 -0.93
C LEU A 372 2.21 -1.91 -1.77
N LYS A 373 1.26 -1.87 -2.70
CA LYS A 373 0.86 -0.66 -3.41
C LYS A 373 0.28 0.37 -2.44
N LYS A 374 0.30 1.65 -2.81
CA LYS A 374 -0.29 2.74 -2.01
C LYS A 374 -1.78 2.55 -1.78
N GLU A 375 -2.50 2.04 -2.75
CA GLU A 375 -3.94 1.79 -2.71
C GLU A 375 -4.34 0.90 -1.53
N ALA A 376 -3.50 -0.08 -1.17
CA ALA A 376 -3.73 -0.93 -0.01
C ALA A 376 -3.69 -0.14 1.32
N THR A 377 -3.02 1.01 1.37
CA THR A 377 -2.96 1.87 2.58
C THR A 377 -4.19 2.75 2.75
N TRP A 378 -4.98 2.90 1.71
CA TRP A 378 -6.25 3.66 1.77
C TRP A 378 -7.36 2.87 2.45
N VAL A 379 -7.22 1.54 2.49
CA VAL A 379 -8.18 0.65 3.17
C VAL A 379 -7.80 0.53 4.65
N LYS A 380 -8.76 0.86 5.52
CA LYS A 380 -8.54 0.91 6.97
C LYS A 380 -9.59 0.13 7.74
N ILE A 381 -9.18 -0.42 8.86
CA ILE A 381 -10.06 -0.97 9.91
C ILE A 381 -9.79 -0.17 11.17
N ASN A 382 -10.81 0.46 11.72
CA ASN A 382 -10.69 1.32 12.91
C ASN A 382 -9.54 2.35 12.79
N GLY A 383 -9.42 2.97 11.61
CA GLY A 383 -8.45 4.03 11.31
C GLY A 383 -7.04 3.57 10.94
N LEU A 384 -6.71 2.28 11.03
CA LEU A 384 -5.39 1.73 10.70
C LEU A 384 -5.41 0.92 9.40
N ALA A 385 -4.40 1.09 8.57
CA ALA A 385 -4.16 0.29 7.38
C ALA A 385 -3.46 -1.04 7.76
N ILE A 386 -3.51 -2.04 6.87
CA ILE A 386 -2.82 -3.32 7.09
C ILE A 386 -1.32 -3.14 7.31
N THR A 387 -0.72 -2.16 6.64
CA THR A 387 0.70 -1.79 6.76
C THR A 387 1.05 -1.32 8.16
N ASP A 388 0.17 -0.52 8.79
CA ASP A 388 0.38 -0.03 10.15
C ASP A 388 0.36 -1.19 11.17
N LEU A 389 -0.56 -2.15 10.97
CA LEU A 389 -0.65 -3.33 11.84
C LEU A 389 0.57 -4.24 11.70
N VAL A 390 1.09 -4.38 10.48
CA VAL A 390 2.25 -5.24 10.19
C VAL A 390 3.55 -4.70 10.81
N GLU A 391 3.69 -3.38 10.88
CA GLU A 391 4.83 -2.70 11.50
C GLU A 391 4.70 -2.54 13.03
N MET A 392 3.52 -2.80 13.57
CA MET A 392 3.27 -2.72 15.02
C MET A 392 3.90 -3.90 15.76
N PRO A 393 4.53 -3.70 16.92
CA PRO A 393 4.97 -4.79 17.79
C PRO A 393 3.81 -5.72 18.17
N VAL A 394 4.02 -7.02 18.12
CA VAL A 394 3.01 -8.08 18.35
C VAL A 394 2.23 -7.87 19.65
N GLY A 395 2.90 -7.44 20.73
CA GLY A 395 2.23 -7.15 22.00
C GLY A 395 1.22 -6.02 21.91
N LYS A 396 1.57 -4.92 21.20
CA LYS A 396 0.65 -3.79 20.94
C LYS A 396 -0.46 -4.21 19.98
N LEU A 397 -0.12 -4.99 18.96
CA LEU A 397 -1.06 -5.51 17.98
C LEU A 397 -2.13 -6.39 18.66
N LYS A 398 -1.72 -7.26 19.58
CA LYS A 398 -2.66 -8.07 20.40
C LYS A 398 -3.62 -7.17 21.18
N THR A 399 -3.10 -6.16 21.88
CA THR A 399 -3.92 -5.20 22.62
C THR A 399 -4.91 -4.46 21.73
N TRP A 400 -4.50 -4.09 20.52
CA TRP A 400 -5.37 -3.44 19.55
C TRP A 400 -6.52 -4.36 19.10
N PHE A 401 -6.24 -5.66 18.82
CA PHE A 401 -7.27 -6.62 18.47
C PHE A 401 -8.22 -6.94 19.63
N ASP A 402 -7.72 -6.93 20.88
CA ASP A 402 -8.56 -7.16 22.06
C ASP A 402 -9.55 -6.01 22.29
N ASN A 403 -9.16 -4.77 21.93
CA ASN A 403 -9.98 -3.55 22.06
C ASN A 403 -10.73 -3.18 20.76
N LEU A 404 -10.66 -4.00 19.71
CA LEU A 404 -11.26 -3.68 18.41
C LEU A 404 -12.79 -3.65 18.52
N THR A 405 -13.38 -2.49 18.20
CA THR A 405 -14.82 -2.28 18.19
C THR A 405 -15.33 -2.41 16.76
N LEU A 406 -16.28 -3.30 16.54
CA LEU A 406 -16.90 -3.58 15.24
C LEU A 406 -18.43 -3.58 15.37
N SER A 407 -19.13 -3.27 14.29
CA SER A 407 -20.59 -3.43 14.22
C SER A 407 -21.00 -4.90 14.32
N GLU A 408 -22.24 -5.20 14.66
CA GLU A 408 -22.74 -6.59 14.76
C GLU A 408 -22.55 -7.39 13.47
N HIS A 409 -22.74 -6.74 12.33
CA HIS A 409 -22.54 -7.34 11.02
C HIS A 409 -21.07 -7.69 10.77
N GLU A 410 -20.16 -6.74 11.00
CA GLU A 410 -18.73 -6.95 10.86
C GLU A 410 -18.21 -8.03 11.82
N GLN A 411 -18.73 -8.07 13.05
CA GLN A 411 -18.41 -9.12 14.04
C GLN A 411 -18.82 -10.52 13.56
N LYS A 412 -20.00 -10.66 12.96
CA LYS A 412 -20.48 -11.94 12.41
C LYS A 412 -19.57 -12.44 11.28
N ILE A 413 -19.25 -11.55 10.34
CA ILE A 413 -18.40 -11.89 9.17
C ILE A 413 -16.96 -12.22 9.59
N SER A 414 -16.39 -11.48 10.54
CA SER A 414 -14.99 -11.59 10.91
C SER A 414 -14.71 -12.53 12.08
N LYS A 415 -15.74 -13.08 12.75
CA LYS A 415 -15.62 -13.87 13.98
C LYS A 415 -14.52 -14.93 13.92
N ARG A 416 -14.52 -15.77 12.88
CA ARG A 416 -13.53 -16.84 12.72
C ARG A 416 -12.12 -16.29 12.52
N LEU A 417 -11.98 -15.27 11.68
CA LEU A 417 -10.68 -14.64 11.39
C LEU A 417 -10.09 -14.01 12.65
N LEU A 418 -10.91 -13.28 13.42
CA LEU A 418 -10.48 -12.64 14.67
C LEU A 418 -10.08 -13.66 15.73
N THR A 419 -10.77 -14.80 15.83
CA THR A 419 -10.41 -15.87 16.75
C THR A 419 -9.03 -16.43 16.43
N GLU A 420 -8.75 -16.72 15.15
CA GLU A 420 -7.45 -17.23 14.71
C GLU A 420 -6.33 -16.21 14.91
N ILE A 421 -6.56 -14.94 14.56
CA ILE A 421 -5.57 -13.87 14.76
C ILE A 421 -5.24 -13.72 16.25
N ARG A 422 -6.25 -13.62 17.12
CA ARG A 422 -6.04 -13.45 18.56
C ARG A 422 -5.32 -14.64 19.18
N SER A 423 -5.66 -15.86 18.78
CA SER A 423 -5.00 -17.08 19.25
C SER A 423 -3.52 -17.09 18.90
N ARG A 424 -3.17 -16.82 17.64
CA ARG A 424 -1.78 -16.80 17.19
C ARG A 424 -0.96 -15.66 17.82
N LEU A 425 -1.56 -14.45 17.91
CA LEU A 425 -0.91 -13.33 18.59
C LEU A 425 -0.70 -13.61 20.09
N GLY A 426 -1.68 -14.25 20.74
CA GLY A 426 -1.57 -14.69 22.13
C GLY A 426 -0.38 -15.62 22.33
N PHE A 427 -0.26 -16.65 21.49
CA PHE A 427 0.85 -17.58 21.51
C PHE A 427 2.22 -16.89 21.34
N LEU A 428 2.34 -15.95 20.38
CA LEU A 428 3.60 -15.20 20.18
C LEU A 428 3.98 -14.38 21.42
N VAL A 429 3.00 -13.79 22.11
CA VAL A 429 3.25 -13.03 23.34
C VAL A 429 3.66 -13.96 24.48
N GLU A 430 3.00 -15.11 24.64
CA GLU A 430 3.31 -16.11 25.68
C GLU A 430 4.74 -16.66 25.57
N VAL A 431 5.23 -16.88 24.34
CA VAL A 431 6.62 -17.32 24.12
C VAL A 431 7.63 -16.16 24.14
N GLY A 432 7.21 -14.94 24.54
CA GLY A 432 8.11 -13.80 24.73
C GLY A 432 8.48 -13.01 23.45
N LEU A 433 7.79 -13.26 22.32
CA LEU A 433 8.08 -12.60 21.03
C LEU A 433 7.26 -11.32 20.82
N GLY A 434 6.67 -10.76 21.86
CA GLY A 434 5.80 -9.57 21.78
C GLY A 434 6.46 -8.30 21.26
N TYR A 435 7.80 -8.24 21.24
CA TYR A 435 8.57 -7.10 20.72
C TYR A 435 8.79 -7.14 19.19
N LEU A 436 8.57 -8.28 18.55
CA LEU A 436 8.73 -8.44 17.10
C LEU A 436 7.57 -7.78 16.34
N THR A 437 7.80 -7.44 15.08
CA THR A 437 6.77 -7.00 14.14
C THR A 437 6.46 -8.09 13.13
N LEU A 438 5.22 -8.14 12.61
CA LEU A 438 4.84 -9.13 11.60
C LEU A 438 5.59 -8.93 10.27
N GLY A 439 6.01 -7.69 9.96
CA GLY A 439 6.77 -7.33 8.77
C GLY A 439 8.24 -7.79 8.81
N ARG A 440 8.75 -8.19 9.97
CA ARG A 440 10.14 -8.63 10.12
C ARG A 440 10.46 -9.79 9.18
N PRO A 441 11.51 -9.68 8.33
CA PRO A 441 11.91 -10.76 7.43
C PRO A 441 12.26 -12.04 8.19
N ALA A 442 11.74 -13.20 7.76
CA ALA A 442 12.00 -14.48 8.40
C ALA A 442 13.50 -14.84 8.42
N SER A 443 14.27 -14.37 7.43
CA SER A 443 15.74 -14.54 7.38
C SER A 443 16.50 -13.82 8.49
N THR A 444 15.87 -12.92 9.24
CA THR A 444 16.48 -12.19 10.37
C THR A 444 16.08 -12.79 11.73
N LEU A 445 15.27 -13.84 11.73
CA LEU A 445 14.89 -14.59 12.93
C LEU A 445 15.93 -15.69 13.11
N SER A 446 16.71 -15.62 14.17
CA SER A 446 17.70 -16.61 14.57
C SER A 446 17.20 -17.41 15.75
#